data_557804cc6c2c1d0920888a8a04e20dd7
#
_entry.id   557804cc6c2c1d0920888a8a04e20dd7
#
_cell.length_a   1.000
_cell.length_b   1.000
_cell.length_c   1.000
_cell.angle_alpha   90.00
_cell.angle_beta   90.00
_cell.angle_gamma   90.00
#
_symmetry.space_group_name_H-M   'P 1'
#
loop_
_entity.id
_entity.type
_entity.pdbx_description
1 polymer ?
#
loop_
_entity_poly.entity_id
_entity_poly.type
_entity_poly.pdbx_seq_one_letter_code
_entity_poly.pdbx_strand_id
1 'polypeptide(L)'
;MPKDILEKCLANGIRMTSQRQIIVSVIGESEDHPDVDELYRRAVDEDSTISIATVYRTVKLLEEAGVIERLEFGDGRARYEESGEHHEHLVDVETGEVIEFYHAELEALKVQIAREMGYDLVDHRLELFGRKLSSKQG
;
A
#
# COMPACT_ATOMS: atom_id res chain seq x y z
N MET A 1 -4.08 4.47 -11.67
CA MET A 1 -5.29 4.22 -12.48
C MET A 1 -5.91 2.91 -12.04
N PRO A 2 -7.22 2.88 -11.78
CA PRO A 2 -7.85 1.62 -11.33
C PRO A 2 -7.67 0.46 -12.30
N LYS A 3 -7.64 0.73 -13.59
CA LYS A 3 -7.50 -0.36 -14.56
C LYS A 3 -6.12 -1.00 -14.52
N ASP A 4 -5.13 -0.29 -13.99
CA ASP A 4 -3.79 -0.86 -13.89
C ASP A 4 -3.76 -2.02 -12.90
N ILE A 5 -4.43 -1.88 -11.77
CA ILE A 5 -4.44 -2.95 -10.78
C ILE A 5 -5.26 -4.14 -11.30
N LEU A 6 -6.36 -3.88 -12.02
CA LEU A 6 -7.13 -4.95 -12.62
C LEU A 6 -6.30 -5.70 -13.66
N GLU A 7 -5.54 -4.98 -14.47
CA GLU A 7 -4.68 -5.60 -15.46
C GLU A 7 -3.60 -6.47 -14.80
N LYS A 8 -3.05 -6.00 -13.67
CA LYS A 8 -2.08 -6.79 -12.92
C LYS A 8 -2.69 -8.08 -12.41
N CYS A 9 -3.93 -8.02 -11.94
CA CYS A 9 -4.63 -9.21 -11.47
C CYS A 9 -4.79 -10.22 -12.61
N LEU A 10 -5.23 -9.76 -13.77
CA LEU A 10 -5.43 -10.64 -14.91
C LEU A 10 -4.12 -11.23 -15.40
N ALA A 11 -3.06 -10.42 -15.40
CA ALA A 11 -1.74 -10.88 -15.81
C ALA A 11 -1.19 -11.94 -14.86
N ASN A 12 -1.61 -11.94 -13.60
CA ASN A 12 -1.19 -12.94 -12.62
C ASN A 12 -2.14 -14.12 -12.51
N GLY A 13 -3.08 -14.23 -13.44
CA GLY A 13 -3.98 -15.38 -13.49
C GLY A 13 -5.06 -15.38 -12.42
N ILE A 14 -5.33 -14.24 -11.82
CA ILE A 14 -6.35 -14.14 -10.78
C ILE A 14 -7.73 -14.12 -11.44
N ARG A 15 -8.58 -15.05 -11.04
CA ARG A 15 -9.94 -15.09 -11.54
C ARG A 15 -10.74 -13.93 -10.96
N MET A 16 -11.35 -13.12 -11.82
CA MET A 16 -12.14 -11.97 -11.41
C MET A 16 -13.61 -12.33 -11.33
N THR A 17 -14.15 -12.37 -10.13
CA THR A 17 -15.58 -12.40 -9.91
C THR A 17 -16.06 -10.96 -9.75
N SER A 18 -17.39 -10.75 -9.80
CA SER A 18 -17.91 -9.40 -9.64
C SER A 18 -17.51 -8.79 -8.29
N GLN A 19 -17.52 -9.59 -7.22
CA GLN A 19 -17.14 -9.10 -5.91
C GLN A 19 -15.66 -8.79 -5.84
N ARG A 20 -14.81 -9.63 -6.42
CA ARG A 20 -13.37 -9.35 -6.48
C ARG A 20 -13.08 -8.07 -7.27
N GLN A 21 -13.82 -7.84 -8.36
CA GLN A 21 -13.63 -6.62 -9.14
C GLN A 21 -13.93 -5.38 -8.31
N ILE A 22 -14.97 -5.43 -7.49
CA ILE A 22 -15.32 -4.31 -6.63
C ILE A 22 -14.20 -4.07 -5.61
N ILE A 23 -13.71 -5.13 -4.97
CA ILE A 23 -12.65 -5.00 -3.97
C ILE A 23 -11.37 -4.46 -4.62
N VAL A 24 -11.00 -4.98 -5.78
CA VAL A 24 -9.82 -4.52 -6.52
C VAL A 24 -9.97 -3.05 -6.89
N SER A 25 -11.14 -2.66 -7.35
CA SER A 25 -11.41 -1.27 -7.72
C SER A 25 -11.29 -0.34 -6.51
N VAL A 26 -11.81 -0.76 -5.36
CA VAL A 26 -11.70 0.02 -4.13
C VAL A 26 -10.24 0.25 -3.77
N ILE A 27 -9.42 -0.80 -3.85
CA ILE A 27 -7.99 -0.66 -3.56
C ILE A 27 -7.33 0.30 -4.54
N GLY A 28 -7.63 0.15 -5.82
CA GLY A 28 -7.02 0.98 -6.86
C GLY A 28 -7.39 2.45 -6.78
N GLU A 29 -8.58 2.74 -6.24
CA GLU A 29 -9.04 4.12 -6.08
C GLU A 29 -8.64 4.73 -4.75
N SER A 30 -8.12 3.92 -3.83
CA SER A 30 -7.77 4.40 -2.50
C SER A 30 -6.43 5.12 -2.53
N GLU A 31 -6.39 6.29 -1.92
CA GLU A 31 -5.17 7.09 -1.85
C GLU A 31 -4.64 7.20 -0.43
N ASP A 32 -5.28 6.53 0.53
CA ASP A 32 -5.05 6.74 1.94
C ASP A 32 -4.59 5.50 2.70
N HIS A 33 -4.06 4.49 2.06
CA HIS A 33 -3.51 3.30 2.71
C HIS A 33 -4.51 2.65 3.68
N PRO A 34 -5.66 2.15 3.19
CA PRO A 34 -6.69 1.61 4.07
C PRO A 34 -6.30 0.25 4.64
N ASP A 35 -6.84 -0.07 5.82
CA ASP A 35 -6.77 -1.42 6.36
C ASP A 35 -7.95 -2.24 5.82
N VAL A 36 -8.02 -3.52 6.21
CA VAL A 36 -9.06 -4.41 5.70
C VAL A 36 -10.45 -3.95 6.11
N ASP A 37 -10.61 -3.45 7.33
CA ASP A 37 -11.92 -2.99 7.79
C ASP A 37 -12.43 -1.83 6.93
N GLU A 38 -11.54 -0.92 6.57
CA GLU A 38 -11.92 0.21 5.73
C GLU A 38 -12.21 -0.25 4.30
N LEU A 39 -11.43 -1.20 3.78
CA LEU A 39 -11.69 -1.77 2.47
C LEU A 39 -13.07 -2.43 2.44
N TYR A 40 -13.39 -3.17 3.50
CA TYR A 40 -14.70 -3.80 3.61
C TYR A 40 -15.82 -2.77 3.60
N ARG A 41 -15.66 -1.72 4.39
CA ARG A 41 -16.69 -0.67 4.45
C ARG A 41 -16.93 -0.03 3.10
N ARG A 42 -15.87 0.24 2.36
CA ARG A 42 -15.97 0.86 1.03
C ARG A 42 -16.59 -0.11 0.02
N ALA A 43 -16.22 -1.39 0.10
CA ALA A 43 -16.74 -2.39 -0.82
C ALA A 43 -18.24 -2.62 -0.59
N VAL A 44 -18.67 -2.63 0.67
CA VAL A 44 -20.08 -2.84 1.02
C VAL A 44 -20.95 -1.70 0.51
N ASP A 45 -20.41 -0.50 0.43
CA ASP A 45 -21.14 0.63 -0.15
C ASP A 45 -21.51 0.37 -1.62
N GLU A 46 -20.70 -0.42 -2.32
CA GLU A 46 -20.99 -0.74 -3.73
C GLU A 46 -21.79 -2.02 -3.89
N ASP A 47 -21.59 -2.98 -3.01
CA ASP A 47 -22.28 -4.25 -3.05
C ASP A 47 -22.46 -4.77 -1.63
N SER A 48 -23.65 -4.60 -1.09
CA SER A 48 -23.94 -4.93 0.31
C SER A 48 -23.87 -6.43 0.60
N THR A 49 -23.76 -7.28 -0.42
CA THR A 49 -23.66 -8.72 -0.21
C THR A 49 -22.24 -9.19 0.04
N ILE A 50 -21.24 -8.31 -0.13
CA ILE A 50 -19.85 -8.68 0.12
C ILE A 50 -19.66 -8.89 1.62
N SER A 51 -19.05 -10.03 1.98
CA SER A 51 -18.74 -10.32 3.38
C SER A 51 -17.30 -9.91 3.69
N ILE A 52 -17.04 -9.69 4.98
CA ILE A 52 -15.67 -9.35 5.39
C ILE A 52 -14.72 -10.51 5.11
N ALA A 53 -15.21 -11.75 5.20
CA ALA A 53 -14.38 -12.90 4.87
C ALA A 53 -13.95 -12.88 3.41
N THR A 54 -14.83 -12.44 2.52
CA THR A 54 -14.48 -12.32 1.10
C THR A 54 -13.41 -11.26 0.90
N VAL A 55 -13.49 -10.14 1.63
CA VAL A 55 -12.47 -9.09 1.53
C VAL A 55 -11.12 -9.62 2.02
N TYR A 56 -11.08 -10.31 3.17
CA TYR A 56 -9.84 -10.90 3.69
C TYR A 56 -9.22 -11.86 2.69
N ARG A 57 -10.04 -12.77 2.12
CA ARG A 57 -9.52 -13.75 1.16
C ARG A 57 -8.98 -13.08 -0.10
N THR A 58 -9.69 -12.07 -0.58
CA THR A 58 -9.26 -11.35 -1.77
C THR A 58 -7.97 -10.60 -1.53
N VAL A 59 -7.87 -9.89 -0.39
CA VAL A 59 -6.66 -9.14 -0.04
C VAL A 59 -5.47 -10.10 0.05
N LYS A 60 -5.65 -11.25 0.70
CA LYS A 60 -4.55 -12.22 0.83
C LYS A 60 -4.12 -12.74 -0.54
N LEU A 61 -5.08 -13.02 -1.40
CA LEU A 61 -4.77 -13.49 -2.76
C LEU A 61 -3.97 -12.46 -3.54
N LEU A 62 -4.37 -11.19 -3.45
CA LEU A 62 -3.68 -10.11 -4.14
C LEU A 62 -2.28 -9.90 -3.59
N GLU A 63 -2.13 -10.00 -2.28
CA GLU A 63 -0.83 -9.85 -1.64
C GLU A 63 0.11 -10.97 -2.07
N GLU A 64 -0.38 -12.21 -2.07
CA GLU A 64 0.44 -13.36 -2.45
C GLU A 64 0.85 -13.32 -3.92
N ALA A 65 0.01 -12.70 -4.75
CA ALA A 65 0.32 -12.55 -6.17
C ALA A 65 1.22 -11.34 -6.46
N GLY A 66 1.52 -10.53 -5.43
CA GLY A 66 2.37 -9.37 -5.62
C GLY A 66 1.65 -8.17 -6.23
N VAL A 67 0.32 -8.20 -6.29
CA VAL A 67 -0.45 -7.10 -6.86
C VAL A 67 -0.57 -5.94 -5.87
N ILE A 68 -0.64 -6.25 -4.59
CA ILE A 68 -0.66 -5.23 -3.54
C ILE A 68 0.42 -5.53 -2.52
N GLU A 69 0.78 -4.52 -1.75
CA GLU A 69 1.75 -4.64 -0.67
C GLU A 69 1.08 -4.37 0.67
N ARG A 70 1.53 -5.13 1.65
CA ARG A 70 1.06 -4.97 3.03
C ARG A 70 2.08 -4.12 3.78
N LEU A 71 1.61 -3.08 4.43
CA LEU A 71 2.46 -2.13 5.15
C LEU A 71 2.11 -2.15 6.63
N GLU A 72 3.12 -2.16 7.47
CA GLU A 72 2.95 -2.11 8.92
C GLU A 72 3.86 -1.03 9.47
N PHE A 73 3.31 -0.10 10.21
CA PHE A 73 4.04 1.06 10.72
C PHE A 73 4.14 1.08 12.24
N GLY A 74 3.90 -0.07 12.88
CA GLY A 74 4.07 -0.17 14.32
C GLY A 74 2.83 0.19 15.13
N ASP A 75 1.71 0.45 14.47
CA ASP A 75 0.46 0.80 15.17
C ASP A 75 -0.49 -0.39 15.30
N GLY A 76 -0.02 -1.60 15.01
CA GLY A 76 -0.83 -2.81 15.13
C GLY A 76 -1.81 -3.04 14.00
N ARG A 77 -1.78 -2.21 12.97
CA ARG A 77 -2.69 -2.30 11.82
C ARG A 77 -1.91 -2.57 10.55
N ALA A 78 -2.41 -3.52 9.76
CA ALA A 78 -1.88 -3.74 8.42
C ALA A 78 -2.65 -2.84 7.45
N ARG A 79 -1.94 -2.14 6.60
CA ARG A 79 -2.52 -1.29 5.57
C ARG A 79 -2.08 -1.80 4.22
N TYR A 80 -2.81 -1.43 3.18
CA TYR A 80 -2.59 -2.01 1.87
C TYR A 80 -2.55 -0.92 0.80
N GLU A 81 -1.68 -1.15 -0.19
CA GLU A 81 -1.62 -0.28 -1.35
C GLU A 81 -1.25 -1.09 -2.56
N GLU A 82 -1.57 -0.57 -3.74
CA GLU A 82 -1.20 -1.21 -4.98
C GLU A 82 0.32 -1.24 -5.13
N SER A 83 0.86 -2.39 -5.53
CA SER A 83 2.30 -2.51 -5.80
C SER A 83 2.64 -1.68 -7.03
N GLY A 84 3.77 -1.00 -6.97
CA GLY A 84 4.18 -0.15 -8.07
C GLY A 84 5.63 0.28 -7.89
N GLU A 85 5.91 1.49 -8.33
CA GLU A 85 7.24 2.04 -8.17
C GLU A 85 7.57 2.19 -6.69
N HIS A 86 8.82 1.96 -6.37
CA HIS A 86 9.26 2.08 -4.99
C HIS A 86 9.12 3.52 -4.49
N HIS A 87 8.61 3.67 -3.29
CA HIS A 87 8.53 4.96 -2.62
C HIS A 87 8.66 4.74 -1.13
N GLU A 88 9.00 5.82 -0.42
CA GLU A 88 9.15 5.79 1.02
C GLU A 88 7.89 6.35 1.68
N HIS A 89 7.80 6.17 2.98
CA HIS A 89 6.61 6.60 3.71
C HIS A 89 7.00 7.48 4.89
N LEU A 90 6.20 8.53 5.10
CA LEU A 90 6.26 9.37 6.30
C LEU A 90 4.95 9.21 7.04
N VAL A 91 5.02 8.81 8.30
CA VAL A 91 3.84 8.60 9.12
C VAL A 91 3.67 9.77 10.06
N ASP A 92 2.48 10.38 10.04
CA ASP A 92 2.12 11.42 11.00
C ASP A 92 1.73 10.71 12.30
N VAL A 93 2.55 10.90 13.35
CA VAL A 93 2.34 10.16 14.60
C VAL A 93 1.12 10.64 15.36
N GLU A 94 0.57 11.80 15.03
CA GLU A 94 -0.59 12.33 15.72
C GLU A 94 -1.90 11.91 15.06
N THR A 95 -1.92 11.77 13.74
CA THR A 95 -3.15 11.43 13.02
C THR A 95 -3.15 10.02 12.45
N GLY A 96 -1.96 9.40 12.30
CA GLY A 96 -1.83 8.12 11.63
C GLY A 96 -1.82 8.22 10.11
N GLU A 97 -1.90 9.42 9.58
CA GLU A 97 -1.86 9.61 8.13
C GLU A 97 -0.50 9.16 7.58
N VAL A 98 -0.51 8.52 6.42
CA VAL A 98 0.70 8.05 5.77
C VAL A 98 0.88 8.83 4.47
N ILE A 99 2.06 9.45 4.32
CA ILE A 99 2.40 10.26 3.16
C ILE A 99 3.50 9.53 2.40
N GLU A 100 3.32 9.35 1.10
CA GLU A 100 4.32 8.71 0.26
C GLU A 100 5.23 9.77 -0.34
N PHE A 101 6.51 9.44 -0.44
CA PHE A 101 7.45 10.31 -1.10
C PHE A 101 8.52 9.50 -1.80
N TYR A 102 9.15 10.11 -2.80
CA TYR A 102 10.27 9.53 -3.52
C TYR A 102 11.35 10.60 -3.64
N HIS A 103 12.57 10.23 -3.35
CA HIS A 103 13.69 11.15 -3.42
C HIS A 103 14.86 10.45 -4.09
N ALA A 104 15.17 10.86 -5.32
CA ALA A 104 16.16 10.16 -6.13
C ALA A 104 17.54 10.13 -5.48
N GLU A 105 17.95 11.20 -4.83
CA GLU A 105 19.25 11.25 -4.18
C GLU A 105 19.33 10.29 -3.00
N LEU A 106 18.24 10.13 -2.27
CA LEU A 106 18.18 9.18 -1.17
C LEU A 106 18.32 7.75 -1.69
N GLU A 107 17.62 7.43 -2.79
CA GLU A 107 17.70 6.11 -3.37
C GLU A 107 19.12 5.79 -3.83
N ALA A 108 19.77 6.74 -4.50
CA ALA A 108 21.13 6.55 -4.96
C ALA A 108 22.10 6.36 -3.79
N LEU A 109 21.90 7.10 -2.70
CA LEU A 109 22.74 6.99 -1.54
C LEU A 109 22.63 5.63 -0.88
N LYS A 110 21.44 5.07 -0.80
CA LYS A 110 21.25 3.74 -0.22
C LYS A 110 22.04 2.69 -1.00
N VAL A 111 21.99 2.75 -2.32
CA VAL A 111 22.74 1.82 -3.18
C VAL A 111 24.24 1.99 -2.97
N GLN A 112 24.69 3.23 -2.91
CA GLN A 112 26.10 3.53 -2.69
C GLN A 112 26.59 2.96 -1.37
N ILE A 113 25.85 3.17 -0.29
CA ILE A 113 26.21 2.65 1.02
C ILE A 113 26.36 1.15 0.99
N ALA A 114 25.40 0.45 0.38
CA ALA A 114 25.46 -1.00 0.32
C ALA A 114 26.71 -1.46 -0.43
N ARG A 115 27.03 -0.80 -1.54
CA ARG A 115 28.21 -1.16 -2.33
C ARG A 115 29.50 -0.92 -1.59
N GLU A 116 29.58 0.16 -0.84
CA GLU A 116 30.77 0.45 -0.03
C GLU A 116 30.98 -0.60 1.04
N MET A 117 29.91 -1.24 1.49
CA MET A 117 29.96 -2.32 2.45
C MET A 117 30.17 -3.68 1.79
N GLY A 118 30.24 -3.73 0.46
CA GLY A 118 30.47 -4.98 -0.27
C GLY A 118 29.21 -5.73 -0.65
N TYR A 119 28.08 -5.04 -0.72
CA TYR A 119 26.79 -5.68 -0.99
C TYR A 119 26.11 -5.07 -2.19
N ASP A 120 25.28 -5.86 -2.83
CA ASP A 120 24.35 -5.40 -3.86
C ASP A 120 22.98 -5.27 -3.20
N LEU A 121 22.42 -4.07 -3.22
CA LEU A 121 21.16 -3.80 -2.53
C LEU A 121 20.01 -4.46 -3.27
N VAL A 122 19.33 -5.40 -2.62
CA VAL A 122 18.21 -6.11 -3.25
C VAL A 122 16.86 -5.63 -2.75
N ASP A 123 16.80 -5.03 -1.57
CA ASP A 123 15.55 -4.52 -1.01
C ASP A 123 15.87 -3.61 0.15
N HIS A 124 14.93 -2.71 0.47
CA HIS A 124 15.12 -1.83 1.61
C HIS A 124 13.76 -1.33 2.10
N ARG A 125 13.77 -0.81 3.33
CA ARG A 125 12.60 -0.18 3.91
C ARG A 125 13.06 1.08 4.62
N LEU A 126 12.30 2.15 4.45
CA LEU A 126 12.54 3.40 5.15
C LEU A 126 11.20 4.00 5.53
N GLU A 127 11.04 4.27 6.80
CA GLU A 127 9.82 4.89 7.32
C GLU A 127 10.24 6.04 8.21
N LEU A 128 9.69 7.20 7.94
CA LEU A 128 9.91 8.37 8.77
C LEU A 128 8.67 8.58 9.62
N PHE A 129 8.90 8.96 10.86
CA PHE A 129 7.81 9.24 11.80
C PHE A 129 7.96 10.68 12.26
N GLY A 130 6.93 11.48 11.98
CA GLY A 130 7.01 12.89 12.28
C GLY A 130 5.68 13.46 12.72
N ARG A 131 5.70 14.72 13.06
CA ARG A 131 4.48 15.48 13.34
C ARG A 131 4.56 16.78 12.58
N LYS A 132 3.40 17.31 12.25
CA LYS A 132 3.36 18.52 11.45
C LYS A 132 4.07 19.65 12.17
N LEU A 133 4.76 20.46 11.38
CA LEU A 133 5.37 21.66 11.91
C LEU A 133 4.28 22.59 12.41
N SER A 134 4.57 23.31 13.49
CA SER A 134 3.61 24.26 14.01
C SER A 134 3.40 25.38 12.99
N SER A 135 2.14 25.77 12.79
CA SER A 135 1.84 26.85 11.85
C SER A 135 2.48 28.18 12.26
N LYS A 136 2.79 28.32 13.54
CA LYS A 136 3.46 29.53 14.00
C LYS A 136 4.92 29.55 13.63
N GLN A 137 5.49 28.42 13.32
CA GLN A 137 6.90 28.28 13.01
C GLN A 137 7.14 28.20 11.50
N GLY A 138 6.10 27.93 10.77
CA GLY A 138 6.22 27.73 9.32
C GLY A 138 5.60 28.83 8.57
#